data_a1f319b56499dd694cbeecf3a8819533
#
_entry.id   a1f319b56499dd694cbeecf3a8819533
#
_cell.length_a   1.000
_cell.length_b   1.000
_cell.length_c   1.000
_cell.angle_alpha   90.00
_cell.angle_beta   90.00
_cell.angle_gamma   90.00
#
_symmetry.space_group_name_H-M   'P 1'
#
loop_
_entity.id
_entity.type
_entity.pdbx_description
1 polymer ?
#
loop_
_entity_poly.entity_id
_entity_poly.type
_entity_poly.pdbx_seq_one_letter_code
_entity_poly.pdbx_strand_id
1 'polypeptide(L)'
;MHRHRLSTLASGVLFFFLVLPLAALRADTSSGAPPDQLGRVNFPTSCTAEVQPTIEKAVALLHSFQYTESKKTFADASTHDPKCAIAHWGKAMALFYQLWEFPNDKTLKAGRKEIEAAQKLRPATPREQGFITAAAAFFQKKSKMTHVDRLQAYSAALERLYRENPGDVEFGSFYALSLVSLAEEDHDNEIADRQKAIATLEPLLQQHPDHPGVAHYMIHATDRPEFAAQGLEAARRYAAIAPDSAHALHMPAHIFVRLGLWQDSIASNIAANASGAHAAEMHLAESHYQTHAMDFLSYSYLQSGQEAKAREVIEHANHVVGASEEMKAGDRAYLAARTAVELHHWKEAAALPVAASREDWQSTVVWARAIGAARGGDLAGAESGVKELAQLVADREKRSKKSGYAGSGEKATDLREAEAWLAFAKGKSDEALQELRAAADHQDKNGGESVSVPAREMLADMLLELKRPSEAIAEYRTVLKNSPNRFDGLLGAARSAQATGDARGAQSYYAQLAQVCGAGADRPELAEAKTYLAQK
;
A
#
# COMPACT_ATOMS: atom_id res chain seq x y z
N MET A 1 -85.11 -15.01 1.05
CA MET A 1 -85.83 -13.74 0.76
C MET A 1 -84.85 -12.59 1.03
N HIS A 2 -84.81 -11.64 0.16
CA HIS A 2 -84.07 -10.39 0.09
C HIS A 2 -82.60 -10.43 -0.36
N ARG A 3 -82.45 -10.17 -1.62
CA ARG A 3 -81.23 -9.76 -2.33
C ARG A 3 -80.96 -8.28 -2.04
N HIS A 4 -79.75 -7.92 -1.68
CA HIS A 4 -79.27 -6.56 -1.83
C HIS A 4 -78.09 -6.53 -2.82
N ARG A 5 -78.28 -5.77 -3.89
CA ARG A 5 -77.30 -5.45 -4.91
C ARG A 5 -76.41 -4.32 -4.34
N LEU A 6 -75.08 -4.47 -4.46
CA LEU A 6 -74.12 -3.38 -4.29
C LEU A 6 -73.64 -2.91 -5.65
N SER A 7 -73.92 -1.64 -5.92
CA SER A 7 -73.47 -0.89 -7.10
C SER A 7 -72.03 -0.44 -6.94
N THR A 8 -71.20 -0.74 -7.90
CA THR A 8 -69.84 -0.23 -8.03
C THR A 8 -69.84 1.17 -8.63
N LEU A 9 -69.38 2.17 -7.90
CA LEU A 9 -69.04 3.51 -8.40
C LEU A 9 -67.56 3.50 -8.83
N ALA A 10 -67.32 3.69 -10.11
CA ALA A 10 -65.99 3.94 -10.67
C ALA A 10 -65.69 5.43 -10.58
N SER A 11 -64.71 5.81 -9.77
CA SER A 11 -64.18 7.17 -9.75
C SER A 11 -62.98 7.27 -10.69
N GLY A 12 -63.19 7.93 -11.85
CA GLY A 12 -62.14 8.28 -12.76
C GLY A 12 -61.30 9.45 -12.20
N VAL A 13 -59.99 9.23 -12.01
CA VAL A 13 -59.02 10.28 -11.70
C VAL A 13 -58.44 10.75 -13.03
N LEU A 14 -58.75 12.00 -13.39
CA LEU A 14 -58.19 12.71 -14.55
C LEU A 14 -56.80 13.23 -14.14
N PHE A 15 -55.73 12.71 -14.71
CA PHE A 15 -54.41 13.28 -14.61
C PHE A 15 -54.26 14.41 -15.63
N PHE A 16 -54.18 15.64 -15.13
CA PHE A 16 -53.73 16.80 -15.91
C PHE A 16 -52.21 16.78 -16.02
N PHE A 17 -51.67 16.50 -17.21
CA PHE A 17 -50.28 16.75 -17.53
C PHE A 17 -50.05 18.26 -17.72
N LEU A 18 -49.40 18.90 -16.72
CA LEU A 18 -48.88 20.26 -16.86
C LEU A 18 -47.59 20.17 -17.70
N VAL A 19 -47.65 20.56 -18.96
CA VAL A 19 -46.47 20.76 -19.80
C VAL A 19 -45.86 22.12 -19.42
N LEU A 20 -44.81 22.11 -18.61
CA LEU A 20 -43.98 23.29 -18.40
C LEU A 20 -42.99 23.42 -19.57
N PRO A 21 -42.83 24.62 -20.16
CA PRO A 21 -41.84 24.81 -21.22
C PRO A 21 -40.44 24.66 -20.62
N LEU A 22 -39.63 23.77 -21.22
CA LEU A 22 -38.20 23.70 -20.97
C LEU A 22 -37.58 25.03 -21.41
N ALA A 23 -37.32 25.92 -20.46
CA ALA A 23 -36.38 27.03 -20.65
C ALA A 23 -34.99 26.40 -20.85
N ALA A 24 -34.47 26.49 -22.08
CA ALA A 24 -33.11 26.11 -22.39
C ALA A 24 -32.15 27.00 -21.57
N LEU A 25 -31.66 26.51 -20.44
CA LEU A 25 -30.47 27.07 -19.82
C LEU A 25 -29.34 26.92 -20.85
N ARG A 26 -28.94 28.02 -21.46
CA ARG A 26 -27.66 28.12 -22.14
C ARG A 26 -26.59 27.85 -21.06
N ALA A 27 -26.01 26.66 -21.09
CA ALA A 27 -24.77 26.39 -20.38
C ALA A 27 -23.71 27.33 -20.97
N ASP A 28 -23.26 28.26 -20.14
CA ASP A 28 -22.07 29.05 -20.40
C ASP A 28 -20.90 28.05 -20.48
N THR A 29 -20.41 27.78 -21.69
CA THR A 29 -19.22 26.95 -21.92
C THR A 29 -17.97 27.75 -21.61
N SER A 30 -17.79 28.14 -20.36
CA SER A 30 -16.47 28.38 -19.83
C SER A 30 -15.83 27.00 -19.60
N SER A 31 -14.89 26.64 -20.46
CA SER A 31 -14.09 25.42 -20.42
C SER A 31 -13.10 25.44 -19.26
N GLY A 32 -13.60 25.48 -18.04
CA GLY A 32 -12.82 25.19 -16.84
C GLY A 32 -13.21 23.80 -16.35
N ALA A 33 -12.32 22.84 -16.42
CA ALA A 33 -12.48 21.61 -15.64
C ALA A 33 -12.73 22.01 -14.17
N PRO A 34 -13.60 21.27 -13.43
CA PRO A 34 -13.78 21.56 -12.01
C PRO A 34 -12.41 21.52 -11.30
N PRO A 35 -12.19 22.39 -10.29
CA PRO A 35 -10.90 22.37 -9.58
C PRO A 35 -10.68 20.98 -8.97
N ASP A 36 -9.42 20.52 -9.04
CA ASP A 36 -9.02 19.23 -8.47
C ASP A 36 -9.43 19.13 -7.00
N GLN A 37 -10.10 18.05 -6.63
CA GLN A 37 -10.49 17.78 -5.25
C GLN A 37 -9.37 16.99 -4.56
N LEU A 38 -8.46 17.73 -3.89
CA LEU A 38 -7.25 17.22 -3.24
C LEU A 38 -7.29 17.33 -1.72
N GLY A 39 -8.47 17.61 -1.13
CA GLY A 39 -8.64 17.89 0.29
C GLY A 39 -8.47 19.38 0.63
N ARG A 40 -8.50 19.69 1.92
CA ARG A 40 -8.42 21.04 2.42
C ARG A 40 -7.08 21.32 3.08
N VAL A 41 -6.26 22.16 2.44
CA VAL A 41 -4.99 22.64 2.96
C VAL A 41 -5.11 24.16 3.20
N ASN A 42 -4.69 24.60 4.38
CA ASN A 42 -4.57 26.02 4.71
C ASN A 42 -3.09 26.30 5.03
N PHE A 43 -2.37 26.80 4.04
CA PHE A 43 -0.93 27.04 4.12
C PHE A 43 -0.60 28.52 3.91
N PRO A 44 -0.87 29.40 4.93
CA PRO A 44 -0.65 30.83 4.79
C PRO A 44 0.83 31.15 4.57
N THR A 45 1.10 32.04 3.60
CA THR A 45 2.46 32.44 3.20
C THR A 45 2.59 33.95 3.12
N SER A 46 3.82 34.44 3.00
CA SER A 46 4.13 35.86 2.70
C SER A 46 4.22 36.15 1.19
N CYS A 47 3.90 35.18 0.34
CA CYS A 47 3.82 35.35 -1.09
C CYS A 47 2.63 36.24 -1.49
N THR A 48 2.56 36.69 -2.75
CA THR A 48 1.44 37.48 -3.21
C THR A 48 0.10 36.71 -3.10
N ALA A 49 -1.00 37.41 -2.87
CA ALA A 49 -2.33 36.79 -2.75
C ALA A 49 -2.74 36.03 -4.02
N GLU A 50 -2.20 36.40 -5.17
CA GLU A 50 -2.46 35.76 -6.46
C GLU A 50 -1.95 34.31 -6.50
N VAL A 51 -0.76 34.03 -5.92
CA VAL A 51 -0.17 32.68 -5.92
C VAL A 51 -0.55 31.83 -4.71
N GLN A 52 -1.23 32.39 -3.71
CA GLN A 52 -1.62 31.66 -2.50
C GLN A 52 -2.44 30.39 -2.80
N PRO A 53 -3.47 30.39 -3.68
CA PRO A 53 -4.19 29.17 -4.04
C PRO A 53 -3.30 28.12 -4.74
N THR A 54 -2.32 28.57 -5.56
CA THR A 54 -1.36 27.69 -6.22
C THR A 54 -0.44 27.01 -5.21
N ILE A 55 -0.01 27.72 -4.16
CA ILE A 55 0.79 27.15 -3.08
C ILE A 55 -0.02 26.09 -2.32
N GLU A 56 -1.26 26.39 -1.93
CA GLU A 56 -2.12 25.43 -1.21
C GLU A 56 -2.40 24.17 -2.03
N LYS A 57 -2.66 24.32 -3.34
CA LYS A 57 -2.76 23.18 -4.27
C LYS A 57 -1.46 22.38 -4.31
N ALA A 58 -0.31 23.04 -4.41
CA ALA A 58 0.98 22.37 -4.47
C ALA A 58 1.30 21.58 -3.19
N VAL A 59 0.91 22.11 -2.01
CA VAL A 59 1.04 21.42 -0.72
C VAL A 59 0.07 20.24 -0.65
N ALA A 60 -1.17 20.36 -1.10
CA ALA A 60 -2.12 19.26 -1.15
C ALA A 60 -1.63 18.10 -2.03
N LEU A 61 -1.05 18.41 -3.20
CA LEU A 61 -0.36 17.45 -4.07
C LEU A 61 0.84 16.79 -3.37
N LEU A 62 1.62 17.56 -2.61
CA LEU A 62 2.75 17.05 -1.84
C LEU A 62 2.28 16.09 -0.75
N HIS A 63 1.20 16.39 -0.04
CA HIS A 63 0.59 15.51 0.95
C HIS A 63 0.04 14.22 0.37
N SER A 64 -0.36 14.23 -0.90
CA SER A 64 -0.85 13.03 -1.61
C SER A 64 0.24 12.33 -2.43
N PHE A 65 1.52 12.65 -2.17
CA PHE A 65 2.72 12.10 -2.83
C PHE A 65 2.73 12.24 -4.36
N GLN A 66 1.96 13.18 -4.89
CA GLN A 66 2.03 13.56 -6.32
C GLN A 66 3.21 14.50 -6.54
N TYR A 67 4.41 14.02 -6.27
CA TYR A 67 5.63 14.82 -6.21
C TYR A 67 5.97 15.55 -7.52
N THR A 68 5.75 14.90 -8.67
CA THR A 68 6.02 15.49 -10.00
C THR A 68 5.11 16.70 -10.23
N GLU A 69 3.80 16.55 -10.01
CA GLU A 69 2.84 17.65 -10.19
C GLU A 69 2.99 18.73 -9.11
N SER A 70 3.24 18.35 -7.86
CA SER A 70 3.56 19.28 -6.79
C SER A 70 4.73 20.17 -7.15
N LYS A 71 5.84 19.59 -7.66
CA LYS A 71 7.02 20.34 -8.10
C LYS A 71 6.72 21.31 -9.24
N LYS A 72 5.92 20.90 -10.23
CA LYS A 72 5.50 21.78 -11.35
C LYS A 72 4.66 22.95 -10.82
N THR A 73 3.71 22.67 -9.92
CA THR A 73 2.82 23.67 -9.33
C THR A 73 3.59 24.69 -8.46
N PHE A 74 4.59 24.25 -7.68
CA PHE A 74 5.50 25.16 -6.98
C PHE A 74 6.40 25.96 -7.94
N ALA A 75 6.82 25.38 -9.05
CA ALA A 75 7.58 26.10 -10.06
C ALA A 75 6.76 27.17 -10.73
N ASP A 76 5.49 26.91 -11.01
CA ASP A 76 4.52 27.89 -11.51
C ASP A 76 4.36 29.05 -10.53
N ALA A 77 4.11 28.77 -9.25
CA ALA A 77 4.04 29.80 -8.20
C ALA A 77 5.31 30.66 -8.14
N SER A 78 6.51 30.05 -8.23
CA SER A 78 7.79 30.79 -8.24
C SER A 78 8.00 31.64 -9.50
N THR A 79 7.31 31.35 -10.59
CA THR A 79 7.34 32.13 -11.84
C THR A 79 6.46 33.37 -11.71
N HIS A 80 5.26 33.23 -11.12
CA HIS A 80 4.32 34.33 -10.93
C HIS A 80 4.69 35.25 -9.75
N ASP A 81 5.34 34.68 -8.71
CA ASP A 81 5.93 35.46 -7.63
C ASP A 81 7.39 35.05 -7.39
N PRO A 82 8.37 35.68 -8.06
CA PRO A 82 9.77 35.36 -7.89
C PRO A 82 10.34 35.64 -6.49
N LYS A 83 9.58 36.29 -5.60
CA LYS A 83 9.96 36.55 -4.21
C LYS A 83 9.35 35.54 -3.23
N CYS A 84 8.52 34.62 -3.70
CA CYS A 84 7.89 33.58 -2.90
C CYS A 84 8.90 32.53 -2.46
N ALA A 85 9.47 32.69 -1.28
CA ALA A 85 10.49 31.80 -0.71
C ALA A 85 9.96 30.38 -0.52
N ILE A 86 8.69 30.23 -0.12
CA ILE A 86 8.07 28.94 0.16
C ILE A 86 7.88 28.08 -1.10
N ALA A 87 7.76 28.70 -2.27
CA ALA A 87 7.70 27.97 -3.52
C ALA A 87 9.02 27.20 -3.80
N HIS A 88 10.16 27.78 -3.42
CA HIS A 88 11.45 27.09 -3.49
C HIS A 88 11.57 25.95 -2.46
N TRP A 89 11.05 26.14 -1.23
CA TRP A 89 10.94 25.08 -0.25
C TRP A 89 10.12 23.91 -0.81
N GLY A 90 8.96 24.18 -1.39
CA GLY A 90 8.10 23.14 -1.95
C GLY A 90 8.75 22.34 -3.07
N LYS A 91 9.50 23.02 -3.98
CA LYS A 91 10.29 22.34 -5.01
C LYS A 91 11.35 21.40 -4.41
N ALA A 92 11.99 21.78 -3.30
CA ALA A 92 12.95 20.94 -2.60
C ALA A 92 12.24 19.73 -1.94
N MET A 93 11.10 19.95 -1.29
CA MET A 93 10.32 18.87 -0.66
C MET A 93 9.81 17.87 -1.70
N ALA A 94 9.38 18.32 -2.86
CA ALA A 94 9.00 17.43 -3.97
C ALA A 94 10.18 16.63 -4.56
N LEU A 95 11.42 17.06 -4.31
CA LEU A 95 12.63 16.29 -4.64
C LEU A 95 13.06 15.31 -3.54
N PHE A 96 12.46 15.41 -2.37
CA PHE A 96 12.77 14.52 -1.26
C PHE A 96 12.21 13.11 -1.50
N TYR A 97 11.09 12.96 -2.16
CA TYR A 97 10.40 11.68 -2.42
C TYR A 97 10.24 10.84 -1.16
N GLN A 98 9.84 11.48 -0.08
CA GLN A 98 9.75 10.88 1.26
C GLN A 98 8.94 9.57 1.23
N LEU A 99 9.45 8.51 1.84
CA LEU A 99 8.98 7.12 1.88
C LEU A 99 9.17 6.30 0.58
N TRP A 100 9.39 6.89 -0.58
CA TRP A 100 9.43 6.14 -1.83
C TRP A 100 10.83 5.92 -2.39
N GLU A 101 11.67 6.96 -2.35
CA GLU A 101 13.02 6.88 -2.90
C GLU A 101 14.01 7.68 -2.07
N PHE A 102 15.26 7.19 -2.05
CA PHE A 102 16.35 7.96 -1.45
C PHE A 102 16.90 8.94 -2.49
N PRO A 103 16.98 10.22 -2.15
CA PRO A 103 17.58 11.18 -3.04
C PRO A 103 19.07 10.88 -3.21
N ASN A 104 19.48 10.60 -4.46
CA ASN A 104 20.89 10.47 -4.83
C ASN A 104 21.61 11.83 -4.76
N ASP A 105 22.94 11.82 -4.93
CA ASP A 105 23.76 13.04 -4.85
C ASP A 105 23.29 14.19 -5.77
N LYS A 106 22.80 13.85 -6.97
CA LYS A 106 22.26 14.83 -7.94
C LYS A 106 21.00 15.47 -7.39
N THR A 107 20.10 14.66 -6.84
CA THR A 107 18.83 15.10 -6.24
C THR A 107 19.09 15.91 -4.96
N LEU A 108 20.00 15.47 -4.09
CA LEU A 108 20.41 16.22 -2.90
C LEU A 108 21.01 17.59 -3.26
N LYS A 109 21.83 17.65 -4.34
CA LYS A 109 22.38 18.91 -4.83
C LYS A 109 21.30 19.84 -5.38
N ALA A 110 20.31 19.29 -6.10
CA ALA A 110 19.20 20.07 -6.64
C ALA A 110 18.31 20.62 -5.52
N GLY A 111 17.91 19.79 -4.54
CA GLY A 111 17.12 20.22 -3.38
C GLY A 111 17.84 21.28 -2.55
N ARG A 112 19.15 21.13 -2.32
CA ARG A 112 19.97 22.14 -1.64
C ARG A 112 19.95 23.48 -2.36
N LYS A 113 20.08 23.48 -3.70
CA LYS A 113 20.00 24.72 -4.51
C LYS A 113 18.68 25.45 -4.33
N GLU A 114 17.58 24.72 -4.26
CA GLU A 114 16.25 25.31 -4.00
C GLU A 114 16.16 25.88 -2.58
N ILE A 115 16.65 25.17 -1.55
CA ILE A 115 16.68 25.68 -0.18
C ILE A 115 17.57 26.93 -0.04
N GLU A 116 18.74 26.95 -0.66
CA GLU A 116 19.61 28.13 -0.67
C GLU A 116 18.91 29.33 -1.38
N ALA A 117 18.12 29.08 -2.42
CA ALA A 117 17.32 30.12 -3.07
C ALA A 117 16.24 30.65 -2.12
N ALA A 118 15.50 29.76 -1.43
CA ALA A 118 14.51 30.14 -0.44
C ALA A 118 15.11 31.01 0.69
N GLN A 119 16.27 30.62 1.23
CA GLN A 119 16.97 31.37 2.27
C GLN A 119 17.44 32.77 1.82
N LYS A 120 17.90 32.90 0.57
CA LYS A 120 18.32 34.19 -0.02
C LYS A 120 17.15 35.18 -0.15
N LEU A 121 15.95 34.70 -0.40
CA LEU A 121 14.75 35.51 -0.49
C LEU A 121 14.28 36.08 0.86
N ARG A 122 14.85 35.59 1.99
CA ARG A 122 14.55 36.04 3.36
C ARG A 122 13.05 35.98 3.66
N PRO A 123 12.46 34.79 3.81
CA PRO A 123 11.02 34.64 4.07
C PRO A 123 10.57 35.51 5.22
N ALA A 124 9.40 36.15 5.05
CA ALA A 124 8.96 37.23 5.93
C ALA A 124 8.40 36.70 7.26
N THR A 125 7.91 35.46 7.30
CA THR A 125 7.27 34.90 8.49
C THR A 125 8.17 33.90 9.21
N PRO A 126 8.13 33.82 10.56
CA PRO A 126 8.83 32.79 11.33
C PRO A 126 8.41 31.37 10.91
N ARG A 127 7.14 31.18 10.52
CA ARG A 127 6.59 29.90 10.07
C ARG A 127 7.28 29.42 8.79
N GLU A 128 7.40 30.25 7.78
CA GLU A 128 8.10 29.92 6.53
C GLU A 128 9.59 29.67 6.78
N GLN A 129 10.23 30.49 7.64
CA GLN A 129 11.61 30.29 8.07
C GLN A 129 11.79 28.93 8.74
N GLY A 130 10.82 28.49 9.54
CA GLY A 130 10.81 27.18 10.19
C GLY A 130 10.84 26.05 9.18
N PHE A 131 9.91 26.01 8.21
CA PHE A 131 9.88 24.99 7.15
C PHE A 131 11.19 24.95 6.34
N ILE A 132 11.69 26.10 5.92
CA ILE A 132 12.93 26.21 5.14
C ILE A 132 14.13 25.72 5.97
N THR A 133 14.20 26.05 7.27
CA THR A 133 15.27 25.61 8.15
C THR A 133 15.21 24.10 8.39
N ALA A 134 14.04 23.53 8.59
CA ALA A 134 13.88 22.08 8.72
C ALA A 134 14.34 21.35 7.45
N ALA A 135 13.89 21.79 6.27
CA ALA A 135 14.33 21.22 5.01
C ALA A 135 15.86 21.41 4.77
N ALA A 136 16.44 22.55 5.21
CA ALA A 136 17.88 22.77 5.14
C ALA A 136 18.69 21.75 5.96
N ALA A 137 18.13 21.26 7.10
CA ALA A 137 18.77 20.22 7.91
C ALA A 137 18.87 18.89 7.14
N PHE A 138 17.89 18.55 6.29
CA PHE A 138 17.95 17.38 5.41
C PHE A 138 18.95 17.58 4.26
N PHE A 139 18.85 18.69 3.53
CA PHE A 139 19.62 18.95 2.32
C PHE A 139 21.05 19.47 2.57
N GLN A 140 21.50 19.58 3.82
CA GLN A 140 22.81 20.13 4.13
C GLN A 140 23.96 19.40 3.44
N LYS A 141 25.02 20.17 3.06
CA LYS A 141 26.26 19.61 2.54
C LYS A 141 27.17 19.18 3.69
N LYS A 142 27.07 17.91 4.09
CA LYS A 142 27.95 17.33 5.11
C LYS A 142 28.50 16.01 4.58
N SER A 143 29.82 15.88 4.53
CA SER A 143 30.46 14.63 4.09
C SER A 143 30.13 13.50 5.08
N LYS A 144 29.91 12.30 4.56
CA LYS A 144 29.60 11.08 5.33
C LYS A 144 28.26 11.09 6.10
N MET A 145 27.35 12.01 5.79
CA MET A 145 26.01 12.00 6.36
C MET A 145 25.17 10.95 5.63
N THR A 146 24.69 9.96 6.36
CA THR A 146 23.79 8.92 5.83
C THR A 146 22.39 9.48 5.56
N HIS A 147 21.52 8.71 4.91
CA HIS A 147 20.11 9.09 4.75
C HIS A 147 19.41 9.19 6.12
N VAL A 148 19.64 8.22 7.00
CA VAL A 148 19.08 8.22 8.37
C VAL A 148 19.52 9.45 9.14
N ASP A 149 20.82 9.83 9.09
CA ASP A 149 21.29 11.07 9.72
C ASP A 149 20.54 12.32 9.22
N ARG A 150 20.19 12.36 7.93
CA ARG A 150 19.42 13.46 7.32
C ARG A 150 17.99 13.48 7.81
N LEU A 151 17.35 12.31 7.86
CA LEU A 151 15.99 12.15 8.39
C LEU A 151 15.94 12.56 9.85
N GLN A 152 16.88 12.11 10.68
CA GLN A 152 16.98 12.48 12.10
C GLN A 152 17.13 14.00 12.29
N ALA A 153 18.01 14.64 11.50
CA ALA A 153 18.18 16.09 11.55
C ALA A 153 16.92 16.86 11.14
N TYR A 154 16.22 16.39 10.12
CA TYR A 154 14.95 16.94 9.64
C TYR A 154 13.84 16.77 10.68
N SER A 155 13.66 15.54 11.17
CA SER A 155 12.66 15.19 12.17
C SER A 155 12.83 15.99 13.46
N ALA A 156 14.07 16.10 13.97
CA ALA A 156 14.37 16.89 15.16
C ALA A 156 14.06 18.39 14.98
N ALA A 157 14.25 18.93 13.77
CA ALA A 157 13.87 20.31 13.48
C ALA A 157 12.34 20.49 13.48
N LEU A 158 11.60 19.56 12.86
CA LEU A 158 10.12 19.57 12.85
C LEU A 158 9.52 19.34 14.24
N GLU A 159 10.09 18.43 15.03
CA GLU A 159 9.68 18.21 16.42
C GLU A 159 9.69 19.50 17.23
N ARG A 160 10.77 20.28 17.13
CA ARG A 160 10.90 21.57 17.80
C ARG A 160 9.84 22.54 17.34
N LEU A 161 9.64 22.66 16.00
CA LEU A 161 8.62 23.56 15.42
C LEU A 161 7.23 23.19 15.89
N TYR A 162 6.85 21.92 15.86
CA TYR A 162 5.55 21.45 16.32
C TYR A 162 5.35 21.65 17.81
N ARG A 163 6.38 21.38 18.64
CA ARG A 163 6.31 21.63 20.08
C ARG A 163 6.15 23.11 20.43
N GLU A 164 6.77 24.01 19.66
CA GLU A 164 6.63 25.46 19.82
C GLU A 164 5.29 26.00 19.25
N ASN A 165 4.69 25.26 18.32
CA ASN A 165 3.43 25.61 17.62
C ASN A 165 2.48 24.41 17.54
N PRO A 166 1.95 23.89 18.66
CA PRO A 166 1.20 22.63 18.68
C PRO A 166 -0.16 22.67 17.95
N GLY A 167 -0.63 23.87 17.60
CA GLY A 167 -1.84 24.07 16.79
C GLY A 167 -1.58 24.15 15.27
N ASP A 168 -0.33 24.12 14.82
CA ASP A 168 -0.03 24.15 13.39
C ASP A 168 -0.09 22.73 12.82
N VAL A 169 -1.15 22.46 12.06
CA VAL A 169 -1.42 21.14 11.46
C VAL A 169 -0.32 20.70 10.51
N GLU A 170 0.31 21.63 9.80
CA GLU A 170 1.36 21.32 8.84
C GLU A 170 2.68 20.91 9.51
N PHE A 171 3.08 21.62 10.59
CA PHE A 171 4.24 21.18 11.37
C PHE A 171 4.01 19.80 11.96
N GLY A 172 2.81 19.53 12.50
CA GLY A 172 2.47 18.21 13.04
C GLY A 172 2.43 17.13 11.96
N SER A 173 1.86 17.41 10.80
CA SER A 173 1.77 16.46 9.68
C SER A 173 3.16 16.11 9.13
N PHE A 174 4.00 17.09 8.82
CA PHE A 174 5.35 16.82 8.33
C PHE A 174 6.27 16.19 9.40
N TYR A 175 6.06 16.52 10.68
CA TYR A 175 6.76 15.86 11.76
C TYR A 175 6.38 14.37 11.84
N ALA A 176 5.10 14.06 11.83
CA ALA A 176 4.63 12.68 11.84
C ALA A 176 5.13 11.89 10.61
N LEU A 177 5.09 12.50 9.41
CA LEU A 177 5.65 11.88 8.21
C LEU A 177 7.15 11.61 8.36
N SER A 178 7.92 12.52 8.98
CA SER A 178 9.35 12.31 9.22
C SER A 178 9.62 11.15 10.18
N LEU A 179 8.76 10.94 11.18
CA LEU A 179 8.81 9.79 12.09
C LEU A 179 8.49 8.48 11.36
N VAL A 180 7.48 8.47 10.49
CA VAL A 180 7.18 7.30 9.65
C VAL A 180 8.37 6.97 8.75
N SER A 181 9.00 7.99 8.15
CA SER A 181 10.21 7.78 7.33
C SER A 181 11.38 7.21 8.13
N LEU A 182 11.55 7.63 9.40
CA LEU A 182 12.55 7.04 10.29
C LEU A 182 12.20 5.59 10.64
N ALA A 183 10.93 5.31 10.90
CA ALA A 183 10.46 3.97 11.21
C ALA A 183 10.74 2.96 10.08
N GLU A 184 10.63 3.38 8.81
CA GLU A 184 10.94 2.53 7.66
C GLU A 184 12.45 2.25 7.52
N GLU A 185 13.32 3.13 8.05
CA GLU A 185 14.76 3.09 7.85
C GLU A 185 15.55 2.64 9.08
N ASP A 186 15.03 2.88 10.27
CA ASP A 186 15.66 2.55 11.56
C ASP A 186 14.80 1.50 12.29
N HIS A 187 14.95 0.26 11.90
CA HIS A 187 14.18 -0.86 12.44
C HIS A 187 14.32 -1.05 13.96
N ASP A 188 15.38 -0.53 14.58
CA ASP A 188 15.56 -0.62 16.04
C ASP A 188 14.58 0.29 16.80
N ASN A 189 14.14 1.39 16.17
CA ASN A 189 13.23 2.37 16.75
C ASN A 189 11.84 2.39 16.07
N GLU A 190 11.60 1.52 15.10
CA GLU A 190 10.40 1.52 14.26
C GLU A 190 9.10 1.67 15.05
N ILE A 191 8.89 0.82 16.05
CA ILE A 191 7.65 0.80 16.85
C ILE A 191 7.48 2.11 17.61
N ALA A 192 8.55 2.63 18.20
CA ALA A 192 8.51 3.88 18.98
C ALA A 192 8.21 5.10 18.08
N ASP A 193 8.82 5.15 16.90
CA ASP A 193 8.61 6.24 15.95
C ASP A 193 7.20 6.21 15.36
N ARG A 194 6.66 5.02 15.01
CA ARG A 194 5.27 4.87 14.59
C ARG A 194 4.29 5.28 15.69
N GLN A 195 4.49 4.84 16.93
CA GLN A 195 3.65 5.26 18.06
C GLN A 195 3.64 6.76 18.27
N LYS A 196 4.81 7.41 18.14
CA LYS A 196 4.95 8.86 18.25
C LYS A 196 4.26 9.59 17.09
N ALA A 197 4.35 9.04 15.86
CA ALA A 197 3.64 9.57 14.70
C ALA A 197 2.12 9.48 14.89
N ILE A 198 1.60 8.33 15.33
CA ILE A 198 0.18 8.10 15.63
C ILE A 198 -0.31 9.11 16.69
N ALA A 199 0.40 9.22 17.81
CA ALA A 199 0.06 10.15 18.88
C ALA A 199 0.07 11.62 18.44
N THR A 200 0.90 11.97 17.44
CA THR A 200 0.93 13.31 16.84
C THR A 200 -0.28 13.52 15.91
N LEU A 201 -0.64 12.52 15.11
CA LEU A 201 -1.69 12.63 14.09
C LEU A 201 -3.11 12.49 14.65
N GLU A 202 -3.31 11.69 15.70
CA GLU A 202 -4.65 11.41 16.24
C GLU A 202 -5.43 12.69 16.61
N PRO A 203 -4.89 13.65 17.40
CA PRO A 203 -5.60 14.90 17.68
C PRO A 203 -5.78 15.78 16.44
N LEU A 204 -4.84 15.73 15.48
CA LEU A 204 -4.95 16.50 14.24
C LEU A 204 -6.04 15.95 13.33
N LEU A 205 -6.24 14.63 13.27
CA LEU A 205 -7.30 13.98 12.51
C LEU A 205 -8.69 14.40 13.00
N GLN A 206 -8.86 14.60 14.31
CA GLN A 206 -10.11 15.07 14.91
C GLN A 206 -10.34 16.56 14.64
N GLN A 207 -9.29 17.38 14.65
CA GLN A 207 -9.38 18.83 14.49
C GLN A 207 -9.44 19.25 13.00
N HIS A 208 -8.80 18.49 12.12
CA HIS A 208 -8.66 18.76 10.70
C HIS A 208 -9.12 17.57 9.85
N PRO A 209 -10.41 17.19 9.91
CA PRO A 209 -10.92 15.95 9.32
C PRO A 209 -10.80 15.86 7.79
N ASP A 210 -10.66 16.99 7.09
CA ASP A 210 -10.56 17.06 5.62
C ASP A 210 -9.13 17.34 5.14
N HIS A 211 -8.13 17.25 6.06
CA HIS A 211 -6.74 17.49 5.72
C HIS A 211 -6.10 16.25 5.09
N PRO A 212 -5.63 16.31 3.82
CA PRO A 212 -5.14 15.12 3.11
C PRO A 212 -3.91 14.50 3.79
N GLY A 213 -2.94 15.31 4.20
CA GLY A 213 -1.71 14.83 4.84
C GLY A 213 -1.95 14.11 6.16
N VAL A 214 -2.87 14.62 7.00
CA VAL A 214 -3.18 13.98 8.29
C VAL A 214 -3.77 12.59 8.09
N ALA A 215 -4.76 12.44 7.21
CA ALA A 215 -5.38 11.15 6.93
C ALA A 215 -4.38 10.18 6.28
N HIS A 216 -3.62 10.65 5.30
CA HIS A 216 -2.61 9.88 4.57
C HIS A 216 -1.52 9.34 5.50
N TYR A 217 -0.93 10.23 6.29
CA TYR A 217 0.20 9.85 7.16
C TYR A 217 -0.23 8.99 8.34
N MET A 218 -1.49 9.10 8.79
CA MET A 218 -2.08 8.16 9.74
C MET A 218 -2.14 6.74 9.16
N ILE A 219 -2.50 6.58 7.88
CA ILE A 219 -2.49 5.27 7.22
C ILE A 219 -1.07 4.70 7.21
N HIS A 220 -0.06 5.46 6.78
CA HIS A 220 1.33 5.00 6.80
C HIS A 220 1.84 4.67 8.21
N ALA A 221 1.52 5.51 9.20
CA ALA A 221 1.94 5.28 10.59
C ALA A 221 1.36 3.98 11.15
N THR A 222 0.16 3.58 10.70
CA THR A 222 -0.59 2.43 11.21
C THR A 222 -0.55 1.21 10.29
N ASP A 223 0.23 1.22 9.19
CA ASP A 223 0.36 0.08 8.28
C ASP A 223 1.24 -1.04 8.87
N ARG A 224 0.82 -1.54 10.02
CA ARG A 224 1.36 -2.73 10.70
C ARG A 224 0.24 -3.48 11.40
N PRO A 225 0.35 -4.81 11.57
CA PRO A 225 -0.68 -5.60 12.24
C PRO A 225 -1.09 -5.05 13.61
N GLU A 226 -0.11 -4.53 14.39
CA GLU A 226 -0.35 -4.05 15.75
C GLU A 226 -1.12 -2.72 15.79
N PHE A 227 -1.04 -1.92 14.73
CA PHE A 227 -1.60 -0.56 14.70
C PHE A 227 -2.75 -0.38 13.70
N ALA A 228 -2.96 -1.32 12.79
CA ALA A 228 -3.91 -1.18 11.68
C ALA A 228 -5.33 -0.77 12.12
N ALA A 229 -5.82 -1.27 13.25
CA ALA A 229 -7.13 -0.89 13.76
C ALA A 229 -7.25 0.61 14.08
N GLN A 230 -6.16 1.27 14.45
CA GLN A 230 -6.13 2.71 14.74
C GLN A 230 -6.19 3.55 13.46
N GLY A 231 -5.75 3.00 12.33
CA GLY A 231 -5.78 3.65 11.01
C GLY A 231 -7.14 3.58 10.29
N LEU A 232 -8.09 2.76 10.78
CA LEU A 232 -9.33 2.48 10.04
C LEU A 232 -10.19 3.72 9.76
N GLU A 233 -10.28 4.66 10.70
CA GLU A 233 -11.03 5.91 10.49
C GLU A 233 -10.40 6.74 9.37
N ALA A 234 -9.09 6.94 9.40
CA ALA A 234 -8.35 7.66 8.36
C ALA A 234 -8.49 6.98 6.99
N ALA A 235 -8.36 5.64 6.94
CA ALA A 235 -8.54 4.87 5.72
C ALA A 235 -9.94 5.05 5.11
N ARG A 236 -11.00 5.01 5.91
CA ARG A 236 -12.38 5.18 5.42
C ARG A 236 -12.68 6.59 4.90
N ARG A 237 -11.87 7.58 5.28
CA ARG A 237 -12.09 9.00 4.93
C ARG A 237 -11.22 9.48 3.78
N TYR A 238 -9.99 8.97 3.65
CA TYR A 238 -8.98 9.57 2.79
C TYR A 238 -9.37 9.61 1.31
N ALA A 239 -9.97 8.54 0.78
CA ALA A 239 -10.47 8.51 -0.60
C ALA A 239 -11.51 9.60 -0.90
N ALA A 240 -12.36 9.95 0.07
CA ALA A 240 -13.33 11.02 -0.07
C ALA A 240 -12.73 12.42 0.12
N ILE A 241 -11.62 12.53 0.86
CA ILE A 241 -10.89 13.80 1.05
C ILE A 241 -10.19 14.22 -0.24
N ALA A 242 -9.53 13.29 -0.94
CA ALA A 242 -8.75 13.58 -2.13
C ALA A 242 -9.10 12.64 -3.32
N PRO A 243 -10.36 12.66 -3.81
CA PRO A 243 -10.85 11.71 -4.81
C PRO A 243 -10.16 11.81 -6.17
N ASP A 244 -9.49 12.93 -6.48
CA ASP A 244 -8.76 13.11 -7.73
C ASP A 244 -7.29 12.63 -7.65
N SER A 245 -6.89 12.06 -6.51
CA SER A 245 -5.59 11.44 -6.34
C SER A 245 -5.69 9.91 -6.39
N ALA A 246 -5.10 9.29 -7.41
CA ALA A 246 -5.03 7.83 -7.53
C ALA A 246 -4.40 7.19 -6.29
N HIS A 247 -3.38 7.83 -5.72
CA HIS A 247 -2.74 7.38 -4.49
C HIS A 247 -3.68 7.45 -3.29
N ALA A 248 -4.47 8.52 -3.14
CA ALA A 248 -5.45 8.64 -2.06
C ALA A 248 -6.58 7.62 -2.15
N LEU A 249 -6.94 7.21 -3.37
CA LEU A 249 -7.92 6.14 -3.59
C LEU A 249 -7.34 4.76 -3.24
N HIS A 250 -6.03 4.56 -3.40
CA HIS A 250 -5.34 3.30 -3.10
C HIS A 250 -5.01 3.12 -1.61
N MET A 251 -4.51 4.16 -0.95
CA MET A 251 -3.96 4.08 0.41
C MET A 251 -4.87 3.44 1.47
N PRO A 252 -6.21 3.61 1.43
CA PRO A 252 -7.10 2.90 2.33
C PRO A 252 -6.92 1.38 2.30
N ALA A 253 -6.55 0.82 1.14
CA ALA A 253 -6.37 -0.62 0.98
C ALA A 253 -5.25 -1.21 1.84
N HIS A 254 -4.23 -0.44 2.19
CA HIS A 254 -3.19 -0.86 3.13
C HIS A 254 -3.79 -1.30 4.46
N ILE A 255 -4.65 -0.46 5.04
CA ILE A 255 -5.33 -0.78 6.30
C ILE A 255 -6.40 -1.87 6.11
N PHE A 256 -7.16 -1.83 5.02
CA PHE A 256 -8.18 -2.83 4.74
C PHE A 256 -7.58 -4.24 4.62
N VAL A 257 -6.43 -4.37 3.95
CA VAL A 257 -5.69 -5.64 3.84
C VAL A 257 -5.19 -6.11 5.21
N ARG A 258 -4.59 -5.24 6.03
CA ARG A 258 -4.16 -5.58 7.40
C ARG A 258 -5.30 -6.06 8.28
N LEU A 259 -6.51 -5.58 8.05
CA LEU A 259 -7.71 -5.94 8.82
C LEU A 259 -8.55 -7.05 8.16
N GLY A 260 -8.14 -7.56 7.00
CA GLY A 260 -8.89 -8.58 6.26
C GLY A 260 -10.24 -8.09 5.73
N LEU A 261 -10.35 -6.80 5.42
CA LEU A 261 -11.55 -6.14 4.85
C LEU A 261 -11.45 -6.17 3.32
N TRP A 262 -11.55 -7.37 2.75
CA TRP A 262 -11.22 -7.62 1.33
C TRP A 262 -12.11 -6.85 0.35
N GLN A 263 -13.41 -6.72 0.64
CA GLN A 263 -14.33 -5.99 -0.25
C GLN A 263 -14.03 -4.48 -0.27
N ASP A 264 -13.68 -3.90 0.89
CA ASP A 264 -13.26 -2.50 0.98
C ASP A 264 -11.95 -2.27 0.19
N SER A 265 -10.98 -3.22 0.30
CA SER A 265 -9.72 -3.18 -0.45
C SER A 265 -9.95 -3.31 -1.96
N ILE A 266 -10.82 -4.21 -2.40
CA ILE A 266 -11.19 -4.39 -3.82
C ILE A 266 -11.78 -3.07 -4.38
N ALA A 267 -12.76 -2.49 -3.69
CA ALA A 267 -13.40 -1.25 -4.12
C ALA A 267 -12.39 -0.09 -4.23
N SER A 268 -11.51 0.05 -3.23
CA SER A 268 -10.43 1.04 -3.19
C SER A 268 -9.50 0.92 -4.40
N ASN A 269 -9.03 -0.29 -4.70
CA ASN A 269 -8.06 -0.51 -5.77
C ASN A 269 -8.67 -0.47 -7.18
N ILE A 270 -9.94 -0.82 -7.35
CA ILE A 270 -10.65 -0.59 -8.63
C ILE A 270 -10.70 0.91 -8.94
N ALA A 271 -11.07 1.74 -7.95
CA ALA A 271 -11.13 3.18 -8.11
C ALA A 271 -9.72 3.78 -8.37
N ALA A 272 -8.72 3.32 -7.63
CA ALA A 272 -7.34 3.77 -7.78
C ALA A 272 -6.74 3.43 -9.15
N ASN A 273 -6.98 2.21 -9.64
CA ASN A 273 -6.51 1.78 -10.96
C ASN A 273 -7.15 2.62 -12.08
N ALA A 274 -8.46 2.86 -12.02
CA ALA A 274 -9.17 3.70 -13.00
C ALA A 274 -8.66 5.17 -12.98
N SER A 275 -8.48 5.75 -11.79
CA SER A 275 -7.93 7.10 -11.63
C SER A 275 -6.48 7.19 -12.12
N GLY A 276 -5.65 6.19 -11.81
CA GLY A 276 -4.27 6.11 -12.27
C GLY A 276 -4.15 6.00 -13.80
N ALA A 277 -5.03 5.24 -14.44
CA ALA A 277 -5.09 5.14 -15.89
C ALA A 277 -5.46 6.48 -16.53
N HIS A 278 -6.49 7.14 -16.02
CA HIS A 278 -6.91 8.46 -16.49
C HIS A 278 -5.80 9.50 -16.32
N ALA A 279 -5.15 9.54 -15.15
CA ALA A 279 -4.03 10.46 -14.91
C ALA A 279 -2.85 10.19 -15.86
N ALA A 280 -2.55 8.92 -16.18
CA ALA A 280 -1.49 8.56 -17.13
C ALA A 280 -1.85 8.97 -18.57
N GLU A 281 -3.11 8.84 -19.01
CA GLU A 281 -3.59 9.34 -20.30
C GLU A 281 -3.40 10.85 -20.43
N MET A 282 -3.63 11.58 -19.34
CA MET A 282 -3.43 13.03 -19.27
C MET A 282 -1.96 13.45 -19.05
N HIS A 283 -1.02 12.51 -18.97
CA HIS A 283 0.40 12.74 -18.64
C HIS A 283 0.62 13.44 -17.28
N LEU A 284 -0.29 13.25 -16.34
CA LEU A 284 -0.25 13.84 -14.99
C LEU A 284 0.36 12.88 -13.96
N ALA A 285 0.40 11.58 -14.24
CA ALA A 285 0.94 10.57 -13.33
C ALA A 285 1.70 9.48 -14.09
N GLU A 286 2.56 8.78 -13.37
CA GLU A 286 3.30 7.62 -13.86
C GLU A 286 2.46 6.34 -13.76
N SER A 287 2.78 5.32 -14.58
CA SER A 287 2.05 4.06 -14.65
C SER A 287 2.10 3.23 -13.35
N HIS A 288 3.06 3.47 -12.47
CA HIS A 288 3.25 2.70 -11.24
C HIS A 288 2.04 2.75 -10.28
N TYR A 289 1.24 3.82 -10.29
CA TYR A 289 0.00 3.86 -9.48
C TYR A 289 -1.00 2.80 -9.89
N GLN A 290 -1.07 2.48 -11.20
CA GLN A 290 -1.94 1.43 -11.71
C GLN A 290 -1.44 0.06 -11.25
N THR A 291 -0.15 -0.22 -11.45
CA THR A 291 0.45 -1.53 -11.14
C THR A 291 0.44 -1.82 -9.64
N HIS A 292 0.68 -0.81 -8.81
CA HIS A 292 0.61 -0.95 -7.35
C HIS A 292 -0.82 -1.26 -6.86
N ALA A 293 -1.82 -0.56 -7.41
CA ALA A 293 -3.22 -0.86 -7.11
C ALA A 293 -3.63 -2.27 -7.59
N MET A 294 -3.10 -2.74 -8.73
CA MET A 294 -3.37 -4.08 -9.25
C MET A 294 -2.82 -5.20 -8.36
N ASP A 295 -1.67 -4.99 -7.72
CA ASP A 295 -1.10 -5.96 -6.78
C ASP A 295 -2.05 -6.20 -5.58
N PHE A 296 -2.50 -5.13 -4.93
CA PHE A 296 -3.47 -5.20 -3.84
C PHE A 296 -4.83 -5.76 -4.29
N LEU A 297 -5.26 -5.41 -5.50
CA LEU A 297 -6.51 -5.89 -6.08
C LEU A 297 -6.47 -7.40 -6.32
N SER A 298 -5.40 -7.90 -6.97
CA SER A 298 -5.20 -9.33 -7.21
C SER A 298 -5.17 -10.10 -5.89
N TYR A 299 -4.38 -9.63 -4.91
CA TYR A 299 -4.30 -10.24 -3.59
C TYR A 299 -5.67 -10.28 -2.90
N SER A 300 -6.42 -9.17 -2.90
CA SER A 300 -7.72 -9.10 -2.23
C SER A 300 -8.76 -10.04 -2.88
N TYR A 301 -8.71 -10.21 -4.21
CA TYR A 301 -9.51 -11.21 -4.91
C TYR A 301 -9.16 -12.63 -4.48
N LEU A 302 -7.86 -12.97 -4.37
CA LEU A 302 -7.41 -14.29 -3.92
C LEU A 302 -7.87 -14.57 -2.49
N GLN A 303 -7.76 -13.60 -1.57
CA GLN A 303 -8.18 -13.75 -0.18
C GLN A 303 -9.71 -13.83 -0.02
N SER A 304 -10.48 -13.26 -0.94
CA SER A 304 -11.94 -13.40 -0.97
C SER A 304 -12.42 -14.61 -1.80
N GLY A 305 -11.50 -15.48 -2.24
CA GLY A 305 -11.80 -16.71 -2.96
C GLY A 305 -12.20 -16.51 -4.43
N GLN A 306 -11.87 -15.38 -5.05
CA GLN A 306 -12.25 -15.01 -6.42
C GLN A 306 -11.05 -15.18 -7.38
N GLU A 307 -10.64 -16.44 -7.63
CA GLU A 307 -9.47 -16.75 -8.47
C GLU A 307 -9.61 -16.19 -9.90
N ALA A 308 -10.75 -16.37 -10.53
CA ALA A 308 -10.98 -15.88 -11.89
C ALA A 308 -10.76 -14.36 -11.99
N LYS A 309 -11.18 -13.59 -10.98
CA LYS A 309 -10.97 -12.14 -10.91
C LYS A 309 -9.50 -11.77 -10.72
N ALA A 310 -8.77 -12.50 -9.90
CA ALA A 310 -7.33 -12.30 -9.74
C ALA A 310 -6.59 -12.54 -11.07
N ARG A 311 -6.99 -13.56 -11.83
CA ARG A 311 -6.43 -13.85 -13.17
C ARG A 311 -6.79 -12.76 -14.19
N GLU A 312 -8.00 -12.17 -14.14
CA GLU A 312 -8.37 -11.01 -14.96
C GLU A 312 -7.43 -9.81 -14.69
N VAL A 313 -6.99 -9.59 -13.43
CA VAL A 313 -6.02 -8.54 -13.10
C VAL A 313 -4.67 -8.79 -13.76
N ILE A 314 -4.19 -10.05 -13.79
CA ILE A 314 -2.94 -10.41 -14.47
C ILE A 314 -3.03 -10.06 -15.98
N GLU A 315 -4.14 -10.40 -16.64
CA GLU A 315 -4.35 -10.06 -18.05
C GLU A 315 -4.46 -8.54 -18.26
N HIS A 316 -5.06 -7.82 -17.30
CA HIS A 316 -5.16 -6.37 -17.37
C HIS A 316 -3.79 -5.66 -17.33
N ALA A 317 -2.75 -6.29 -16.79
CA ALA A 317 -1.38 -5.75 -16.82
C ALA A 317 -0.85 -5.48 -18.25
N ASN A 318 -1.38 -6.17 -19.27
CA ASN A 318 -1.08 -5.89 -20.67
C ASN A 318 -1.60 -4.52 -21.16
N HIS A 319 -2.52 -3.90 -20.42
CA HIS A 319 -3.24 -2.68 -20.81
C HIS A 319 -2.90 -1.48 -19.93
N VAL A 320 -1.87 -1.58 -19.08
CA VAL A 320 -1.43 -0.46 -18.21
C VAL A 320 -1.04 0.74 -19.07
N VAL A 321 -1.74 1.86 -18.85
CA VAL A 321 -1.54 3.10 -19.61
C VAL A 321 -0.22 3.74 -19.21
N GLY A 322 0.56 4.16 -20.21
CA GLY A 322 1.86 4.83 -20.00
C GLY A 322 3.03 3.90 -19.67
N ALA A 323 2.79 2.58 -19.54
CA ALA A 323 3.85 1.59 -19.32
C ALA A 323 4.46 1.11 -20.64
N SER A 324 5.77 0.88 -20.65
CA SER A 324 6.45 0.20 -21.76
C SER A 324 6.05 -1.28 -21.82
N GLU A 325 6.24 -1.93 -22.97
CA GLU A 325 5.96 -3.37 -23.12
C GLU A 325 6.81 -4.23 -22.16
N GLU A 326 8.04 -3.80 -21.86
CA GLU A 326 8.90 -4.45 -20.89
C GLU A 326 8.31 -4.35 -19.45
N MET A 327 7.83 -3.17 -19.07
CA MET A 327 7.15 -2.97 -17.77
C MET A 327 5.90 -3.84 -17.67
N LYS A 328 5.03 -3.83 -18.69
CA LYS A 328 3.81 -4.66 -18.72
C LYS A 328 4.13 -6.15 -18.59
N ALA A 329 5.16 -6.63 -19.29
CA ALA A 329 5.61 -8.01 -19.17
C ALA A 329 6.12 -8.34 -17.76
N GLY A 330 6.86 -7.42 -17.14
CA GLY A 330 7.33 -7.54 -15.76
C GLY A 330 6.19 -7.57 -14.74
N ASP A 331 5.24 -6.63 -14.84
CA ASP A 331 4.05 -6.54 -13.98
C ASP A 331 3.25 -7.85 -14.04
N ARG A 332 2.99 -8.34 -15.25
CA ARG A 332 2.28 -9.59 -15.47
C ARG A 332 3.00 -10.79 -14.85
N ALA A 333 4.32 -10.89 -15.05
CA ALA A 333 5.11 -11.98 -14.49
C ALA A 333 5.12 -11.96 -12.96
N TYR A 334 5.23 -10.77 -12.37
CA TYR A 334 5.17 -10.57 -10.93
C TYR A 334 3.82 -10.99 -10.34
N LEU A 335 2.70 -10.49 -10.90
CA LEU A 335 1.35 -10.84 -10.45
C LEU A 335 1.06 -12.33 -10.61
N ALA A 336 1.51 -12.93 -11.72
CA ALA A 336 1.37 -14.36 -11.96
C ALA A 336 2.18 -15.19 -10.95
N ALA A 337 3.40 -14.74 -10.58
CA ALA A 337 4.24 -15.42 -9.61
C ALA A 337 3.57 -15.49 -8.23
N ARG A 338 3.06 -14.37 -7.75
CA ARG A 338 2.34 -14.30 -6.47
C ARG A 338 1.07 -15.13 -6.49
N THR A 339 0.28 -15.01 -7.55
CA THR A 339 -0.96 -15.78 -7.73
C THR A 339 -0.70 -17.29 -7.74
N ALA A 340 0.32 -17.75 -8.46
CA ALA A 340 0.62 -19.16 -8.54
C ALA A 340 1.08 -19.77 -7.19
N VAL A 341 1.86 -19.03 -6.40
CA VAL A 341 2.27 -19.47 -5.06
C VAL A 341 1.10 -19.44 -4.09
N GLU A 342 0.30 -18.38 -4.10
CA GLU A 342 -0.90 -18.23 -3.27
C GLU A 342 -1.93 -19.36 -3.51
N LEU A 343 -2.09 -19.79 -4.75
CA LEU A 343 -3.01 -20.86 -5.13
C LEU A 343 -2.38 -22.27 -5.03
N HIS A 344 -1.12 -22.38 -4.60
CA HIS A 344 -0.37 -23.63 -4.59
C HIS A 344 -0.29 -24.31 -5.98
N HIS A 345 -0.33 -23.52 -7.06
CA HIS A 345 -0.21 -23.99 -8.44
C HIS A 345 1.27 -24.19 -8.82
N TRP A 346 1.93 -25.16 -8.18
CA TRP A 346 3.38 -25.35 -8.22
C TRP A 346 3.95 -25.56 -9.63
N LYS A 347 3.24 -26.26 -10.51
CA LYS A 347 3.65 -26.43 -11.91
C LYS A 347 3.61 -25.12 -12.69
N GLU A 348 2.60 -24.29 -12.44
CA GLU A 348 2.49 -22.96 -13.02
C GLU A 348 3.62 -22.07 -12.52
N ALA A 349 3.86 -22.03 -11.20
CA ALA A 349 4.95 -21.29 -10.59
C ALA A 349 6.33 -21.67 -11.17
N ALA A 350 6.62 -22.98 -11.30
CA ALA A 350 7.88 -23.47 -11.87
C ALA A 350 8.10 -23.07 -13.33
N ALA A 351 7.03 -22.90 -14.11
CA ALA A 351 7.07 -22.62 -15.55
C ALA A 351 7.05 -21.12 -15.89
N LEU A 352 7.00 -20.22 -14.90
CA LEU A 352 6.91 -18.79 -15.13
C LEU A 352 8.10 -18.25 -15.95
N PRO A 353 7.86 -17.40 -16.96
CA PRO A 353 8.95 -16.76 -17.68
C PRO A 353 9.63 -15.71 -16.79
N VAL A 354 10.96 -15.69 -16.78
CA VAL A 354 11.72 -14.59 -16.21
C VAL A 354 11.74 -13.46 -17.24
N ALA A 355 10.86 -12.48 -17.08
CA ALA A 355 10.87 -11.28 -17.92
C ALA A 355 11.95 -10.32 -17.43
N ALA A 356 12.58 -9.59 -18.36
CA ALA A 356 13.37 -8.42 -18.00
C ALA A 356 12.42 -7.40 -17.34
N SER A 357 12.63 -7.12 -16.05
CA SER A 357 11.75 -6.26 -15.27
C SER A 357 12.55 -5.58 -14.16
N ARG A 358 11.87 -4.77 -13.35
CA ARG A 358 12.44 -4.27 -12.09
C ARG A 358 12.99 -5.46 -11.29
N GLU A 359 14.15 -5.27 -10.70
CA GLU A 359 14.89 -6.35 -10.05
C GLU A 359 14.12 -7.03 -8.90
N ASP A 360 13.37 -6.23 -8.12
CA ASP A 360 12.54 -6.78 -7.04
C ASP A 360 11.47 -7.74 -7.59
N TRP A 361 10.86 -7.41 -8.72
CA TRP A 361 9.88 -8.25 -9.38
C TRP A 361 10.51 -9.50 -10.01
N GLN A 362 11.74 -9.36 -10.54
CA GLN A 362 12.51 -10.51 -11.00
C GLN A 362 12.81 -11.46 -9.85
N SER A 363 13.18 -10.95 -8.67
CA SER A 363 13.40 -11.77 -7.46
C SER A 363 12.16 -12.55 -7.09
N THR A 364 10.96 -11.93 -7.11
CA THR A 364 9.68 -12.60 -6.82
C THR A 364 9.38 -13.73 -7.82
N VAL A 365 9.63 -13.52 -9.11
CA VAL A 365 9.44 -14.56 -10.13
C VAL A 365 10.41 -15.71 -9.93
N VAL A 366 11.68 -15.45 -9.64
CA VAL A 366 12.69 -16.49 -9.38
C VAL A 366 12.37 -17.24 -8.09
N TRP A 367 11.93 -16.55 -7.04
CA TRP A 367 11.43 -17.14 -5.80
C TRP A 367 10.26 -18.12 -6.06
N ALA A 368 9.24 -17.69 -6.80
CA ALA A 368 8.09 -18.52 -7.12
C ALA A 368 8.49 -19.76 -7.93
N ARG A 369 9.40 -19.60 -8.91
CA ARG A 369 9.94 -20.71 -9.70
C ARG A 369 10.71 -21.71 -8.85
N ALA A 370 11.56 -21.23 -7.93
CA ALA A 370 12.34 -22.10 -7.04
C ALA A 370 11.43 -22.94 -6.14
N ILE A 371 10.43 -22.30 -5.51
CA ILE A 371 9.43 -23.00 -4.68
C ILE A 371 8.59 -23.93 -5.54
N GLY A 372 8.09 -23.49 -6.70
CA GLY A 372 7.28 -24.29 -7.61
C GLY A 372 8.03 -25.55 -8.09
N ALA A 373 9.31 -25.43 -8.42
CA ALA A 373 10.16 -26.56 -8.80
C ALA A 373 10.37 -27.55 -7.63
N ALA A 374 10.67 -27.03 -6.43
CA ALA A 374 10.83 -27.84 -5.22
C ALA A 374 9.55 -28.62 -4.90
N ARG A 375 8.40 -27.95 -4.93
CA ARG A 375 7.08 -28.53 -4.68
C ARG A 375 6.61 -29.47 -5.79
N GLY A 376 7.05 -29.23 -7.02
CA GLY A 376 6.79 -30.07 -8.19
C GLY A 376 7.72 -31.30 -8.32
N GLY A 377 8.71 -31.43 -7.46
CA GLY A 377 9.68 -32.54 -7.46
C GLY A 377 10.86 -32.36 -8.45
N ASP A 378 11.00 -31.20 -9.08
CA ASP A 378 12.16 -30.84 -9.91
C ASP A 378 13.28 -30.27 -9.03
N LEU A 379 14.08 -31.16 -8.43
CA LEU A 379 15.20 -30.79 -7.56
C LEU A 379 16.25 -29.94 -8.29
N ALA A 380 16.54 -30.23 -9.55
CA ALA A 380 17.56 -29.52 -10.31
C ALA A 380 17.08 -28.08 -10.62
N GLY A 381 15.84 -27.92 -11.02
CA GLY A 381 15.20 -26.60 -11.20
C GLY A 381 15.17 -25.80 -9.91
N ALA A 382 14.83 -26.43 -8.78
CA ALA A 382 14.82 -25.79 -7.48
C ALA A 382 16.22 -25.32 -7.03
N GLU A 383 17.26 -26.15 -7.18
CA GLU A 383 18.65 -25.77 -6.88
C GLU A 383 19.14 -24.61 -7.74
N SER A 384 18.79 -24.63 -9.03
CA SER A 384 19.12 -23.53 -9.96
C SER A 384 18.41 -22.23 -9.56
N GLY A 385 17.11 -22.31 -9.23
CA GLY A 385 16.32 -21.16 -8.80
C GLY A 385 16.82 -20.56 -7.50
N VAL A 386 17.12 -21.37 -6.49
CA VAL A 386 17.69 -20.89 -5.21
C VAL A 386 19.04 -20.20 -5.43
N LYS A 387 19.90 -20.75 -6.29
CA LYS A 387 21.19 -20.14 -6.63
C LYS A 387 21.02 -18.79 -7.34
N GLU A 388 20.07 -18.69 -8.28
CA GLU A 388 19.76 -17.44 -8.98
C GLU A 388 19.21 -16.39 -8.01
N LEU A 389 18.29 -16.78 -7.13
CA LEU A 389 17.72 -15.89 -6.10
C LEU A 389 18.81 -15.39 -5.14
N ALA A 390 19.70 -16.26 -4.69
CA ALA A 390 20.83 -15.88 -3.83
C ALA A 390 21.73 -14.83 -4.49
N GLN A 391 21.95 -14.91 -5.82
CA GLN A 391 22.71 -13.92 -6.56
C GLN A 391 21.97 -12.58 -6.63
N LEU A 392 20.65 -12.57 -6.91
CA LEU A 392 19.83 -11.36 -6.94
C LEU A 392 19.81 -10.66 -5.57
N VAL A 393 19.66 -11.43 -4.49
CA VAL A 393 19.73 -10.92 -3.11
C VAL A 393 21.09 -10.28 -2.82
N ALA A 394 22.19 -10.95 -3.17
CA ALA A 394 23.54 -10.42 -2.96
C ALA A 394 23.80 -9.13 -3.75
N ASP A 395 23.31 -9.05 -4.99
CA ASP A 395 23.44 -7.86 -5.83
C ASP A 395 22.57 -6.70 -5.30
N ARG A 396 21.37 -6.97 -4.78
CA ARG A 396 20.51 -5.99 -4.08
C ARG A 396 21.23 -5.43 -2.84
N GLU A 397 21.77 -6.28 -1.97
CA GLU A 397 22.52 -5.85 -0.78
C GLU A 397 23.74 -4.98 -1.12
N LYS A 398 24.48 -5.38 -2.16
CA LYS A 398 25.65 -4.62 -2.61
C LYS A 398 25.27 -3.21 -3.10
N ARG A 399 24.12 -3.07 -3.77
CA ARG A 399 23.61 -1.76 -4.19
C ARG A 399 23.15 -0.94 -3.00
N SER A 400 22.38 -1.55 -2.08
CA SER A 400 21.95 -0.90 -0.84
C SER A 400 23.13 -0.33 -0.07
N LYS A 401 24.17 -1.13 0.17
CA LYS A 401 25.41 -0.67 0.81
C LYS A 401 26.08 0.48 0.07
N LYS A 402 26.09 0.44 -1.27
CA LYS A 402 26.65 1.52 -2.10
C LYS A 402 25.83 2.81 -2.00
N SER A 403 24.53 2.70 -1.78
CA SER A 403 23.62 3.84 -1.58
C SER A 403 23.57 4.35 -0.13
N GLY A 404 24.39 3.80 0.77
CA GLY A 404 24.51 4.25 2.16
C GLY A 404 23.58 3.53 3.13
N TYR A 405 22.96 2.42 2.71
CA TYR A 405 22.19 1.56 3.61
C TYR A 405 23.10 0.63 4.40
N ALA A 406 22.88 0.57 5.69
CA ALA A 406 23.31 -0.58 6.48
C ALA A 406 22.33 -1.71 6.18
N GLY A 407 22.73 -2.69 5.36
CA GLY A 407 21.90 -3.89 5.21
C GLY A 407 21.63 -4.50 6.59
N SER A 408 20.49 -5.14 6.78
CA SER A 408 20.10 -5.79 8.05
C SER A 408 21.12 -6.82 8.54
N GLY A 409 22.04 -7.27 7.68
CA GLY A 409 22.96 -8.37 7.96
C GLY A 409 22.27 -9.72 8.11
N GLU A 410 20.95 -9.75 8.00
CA GLU A 410 20.15 -10.97 8.06
C GLU A 410 19.85 -11.49 6.65
N LYS A 411 19.69 -12.81 6.54
CA LYS A 411 19.35 -13.48 5.28
C LYS A 411 17.92 -13.09 4.87
N ALA A 412 17.75 -12.72 3.62
CA ALA A 412 16.44 -12.31 3.07
C ALA A 412 15.38 -13.40 3.24
N THR A 413 14.16 -13.01 3.56
CA THR A 413 13.02 -13.92 3.83
C THR A 413 12.71 -14.79 2.62
N ASP A 414 12.62 -14.21 1.43
CA ASP A 414 12.38 -14.92 0.16
C ASP A 414 13.42 -16.01 -0.13
N LEU A 415 14.69 -15.75 0.17
CA LEU A 415 15.75 -16.74 0.02
C LEU A 415 15.62 -17.86 1.06
N ARG A 416 15.29 -17.55 2.33
CA ARG A 416 15.06 -18.58 3.37
C ARG A 416 13.88 -19.49 3.01
N GLU A 417 12.80 -18.93 2.50
CA GLU A 417 11.62 -19.68 2.06
C GLU A 417 11.96 -20.66 0.92
N ALA A 418 12.66 -20.17 -0.11
CA ALA A 418 13.05 -21.00 -1.24
C ALA A 418 14.03 -22.11 -0.83
N GLU A 419 15.02 -21.83 0.04
CA GLU A 419 15.94 -22.83 0.59
C GLU A 419 15.23 -23.85 1.47
N ALA A 420 14.25 -23.43 2.27
CA ALA A 420 13.46 -24.31 3.11
C ALA A 420 12.66 -25.32 2.28
N TRP A 421 11.97 -24.85 1.24
CA TRP A 421 11.24 -25.76 0.35
C TRP A 421 12.17 -26.71 -0.44
N LEU A 422 13.37 -26.25 -0.82
CA LEU A 422 14.39 -27.11 -1.41
C LEU A 422 14.89 -28.16 -0.41
N ALA A 423 15.15 -27.78 0.85
CA ALA A 423 15.55 -28.73 1.90
C ALA A 423 14.46 -29.77 2.16
N PHE A 424 13.20 -29.33 2.21
CA PHE A 424 12.05 -30.23 2.36
C PHE A 424 11.95 -31.23 1.19
N ALA A 425 12.09 -30.77 -0.04
CA ALA A 425 12.08 -31.64 -1.23
C ALA A 425 13.22 -32.67 -1.22
N LYS A 426 14.33 -32.36 -0.56
CA LYS A 426 15.47 -33.29 -0.32
C LYS A 426 15.26 -34.24 0.88
N GLY A 427 14.11 -34.22 1.54
CA GLY A 427 13.80 -35.00 2.73
C GLY A 427 14.45 -34.50 4.03
N LYS A 428 14.97 -33.26 4.05
CA LYS A 428 15.63 -32.65 5.22
C LYS A 428 14.63 -31.78 6.00
N SER A 429 13.59 -32.41 6.56
CA SER A 429 12.48 -31.72 7.15
C SER A 429 12.85 -30.81 8.33
N ASP A 430 13.80 -31.22 9.18
CA ASP A 430 14.22 -30.40 10.34
C ASP A 430 14.95 -29.12 9.90
N GLU A 431 15.84 -29.20 8.88
CA GLU A 431 16.51 -28.07 8.26
C GLU A 431 15.47 -27.10 7.65
N ALA A 432 14.51 -27.64 6.92
CA ALA A 432 13.44 -26.87 6.29
C ALA A 432 12.57 -26.11 7.32
N LEU A 433 12.15 -26.79 8.40
CA LEU A 433 11.38 -26.16 9.47
C LEU A 433 12.18 -25.08 10.21
N GLN A 434 13.48 -25.29 10.39
CA GLN A 434 14.35 -24.29 11.01
C GLN A 434 14.44 -23.00 10.17
N GLU A 435 14.65 -23.12 8.84
CA GLU A 435 14.71 -21.97 7.94
C GLU A 435 13.37 -21.24 7.86
N LEU A 436 12.23 -21.95 7.76
CA LEU A 436 10.91 -21.30 7.76
C LEU A 436 10.58 -20.63 9.09
N ARG A 437 10.97 -21.20 10.25
CA ARG A 437 10.80 -20.51 11.54
C ARG A 437 11.60 -19.22 11.57
N ALA A 438 12.84 -19.26 11.13
CA ALA A 438 13.69 -18.06 11.08
C ALA A 438 13.12 -16.99 10.12
N ALA A 439 12.58 -17.40 8.97
CA ALA A 439 11.90 -16.51 8.03
C ALA A 439 10.65 -15.89 8.66
N ALA A 440 9.79 -16.72 9.29
CA ALA A 440 8.55 -16.31 9.92
C ALA A 440 8.78 -15.33 11.10
N ASP A 441 9.73 -15.65 11.96
CA ASP A 441 10.05 -14.81 13.13
C ASP A 441 10.66 -13.46 12.69
N HIS A 442 11.48 -13.47 11.64
CA HIS A 442 12.02 -12.24 11.05
C HIS A 442 10.90 -11.39 10.42
N GLN A 443 10.01 -12.01 9.63
CA GLN A 443 8.90 -11.32 8.98
C GLN A 443 7.93 -10.72 10.01
N ASP A 444 7.55 -11.48 11.04
CA ASP A 444 6.65 -10.99 12.10
C ASP A 444 7.26 -9.82 12.88
N LYS A 445 8.56 -9.90 13.22
CA LYS A 445 9.28 -8.81 13.90
C LYS A 445 9.21 -7.51 13.10
N ASN A 446 9.33 -7.60 11.77
CA ASN A 446 9.35 -6.44 10.88
C ASN A 446 7.94 -6.05 10.36
N GLY A 447 6.87 -6.60 10.92
CA GLY A 447 5.47 -6.29 10.56
C GLY A 447 4.97 -6.94 9.27
N GLY A 448 5.83 -7.66 8.55
CA GLY A 448 5.50 -8.34 7.30
C GLY A 448 5.05 -7.41 6.17
N GLU A 449 5.06 -7.89 4.94
CA GLU A 449 4.45 -7.21 3.81
C GLU A 449 2.93 -7.34 3.87
N SER A 450 2.21 -6.29 3.45
CA SER A 450 0.73 -6.27 3.49
C SER A 450 0.11 -7.29 2.54
N VAL A 451 0.74 -7.53 1.39
CA VAL A 451 0.22 -8.34 0.28
C VAL A 451 1.20 -9.45 -0.10
N SER A 452 1.55 -10.33 0.83
CA SER A 452 2.45 -11.48 0.57
C SER A 452 1.89 -12.76 1.16
N VAL A 453 2.44 -13.92 0.73
CA VAL A 453 2.24 -15.19 1.42
C VAL A 453 3.11 -15.16 2.68
N PRO A 454 2.55 -15.22 3.89
CA PRO A 454 3.36 -15.18 5.10
C PRO A 454 4.28 -16.40 5.22
N ALA A 455 5.56 -16.21 5.54
CA ALA A 455 6.49 -17.30 5.82
C ALA A 455 5.96 -18.24 6.94
N ARG A 456 5.23 -17.66 7.90
CA ARG A 456 4.58 -18.43 8.97
C ARG A 456 3.46 -19.34 8.47
N GLU A 457 2.75 -18.95 7.40
CA GLU A 457 1.76 -19.81 6.75
C GLU A 457 2.46 -20.98 6.04
N MET A 458 3.55 -20.72 5.32
CA MET A 458 4.36 -21.78 4.71
C MET A 458 4.91 -22.77 5.75
N LEU A 459 5.30 -22.27 6.94
CA LEU A 459 5.71 -23.11 8.07
C LEU A 459 4.54 -23.99 8.55
N ALA A 460 3.35 -23.42 8.68
CA ALA A 460 2.15 -24.14 9.11
C ALA A 460 1.75 -25.21 8.09
N ASP A 461 1.80 -24.89 6.79
CA ASP A 461 1.56 -25.84 5.70
C ASP A 461 2.53 -27.03 5.75
N MET A 462 3.83 -26.76 5.90
CA MET A 462 4.84 -27.80 6.01
C MET A 462 4.62 -28.69 7.24
N LEU A 463 4.28 -28.13 8.39
CA LEU A 463 3.95 -28.87 9.61
C LEU A 463 2.72 -29.77 9.40
N LEU A 464 1.70 -29.27 8.69
CA LEU A 464 0.50 -30.06 8.40
C LEU A 464 0.80 -31.23 7.46
N GLU A 465 1.65 -31.03 6.44
CA GLU A 465 2.13 -32.10 5.54
C GLU A 465 2.94 -33.16 6.30
N LEU A 466 3.74 -32.74 7.27
CA LEU A 466 4.51 -33.63 8.15
C LEU A 466 3.64 -34.35 9.22
N LYS A 467 2.31 -34.20 9.15
CA LYS A 467 1.36 -34.79 10.12
C LYS A 467 1.57 -34.30 11.55
N ARG A 468 1.92 -33.02 11.70
CA ARG A 468 2.09 -32.29 12.97
C ARG A 468 0.98 -31.24 13.17
N PRO A 469 -0.33 -31.62 13.15
CA PRO A 469 -1.42 -30.67 13.10
C PRO A 469 -1.54 -29.80 14.36
N SER A 470 -1.09 -30.28 15.52
CA SER A 470 -1.10 -29.50 16.76
C SER A 470 -0.12 -28.32 16.73
N GLU A 471 0.99 -28.45 16.00
CA GLU A 471 1.93 -27.36 15.80
C GLU A 471 1.46 -26.45 14.66
N ALA A 472 0.95 -27.04 13.57
CA ALA A 472 0.42 -26.28 12.45
C ALA A 472 -0.69 -25.31 12.87
N ILE A 473 -1.63 -25.73 13.70
CA ILE A 473 -2.74 -24.85 14.15
C ILE A 473 -2.23 -23.68 15.01
N ALA A 474 -1.15 -23.86 15.76
CA ALA A 474 -0.55 -22.78 16.54
C ALA A 474 0.03 -21.69 15.60
N GLU A 475 0.72 -22.12 14.53
CA GLU A 475 1.27 -21.19 13.53
C GLU A 475 0.16 -20.49 12.72
N TYR A 476 -0.88 -21.22 12.26
CA TYR A 476 -2.04 -20.62 11.58
C TYR A 476 -2.78 -19.58 12.45
N ARG A 477 -2.90 -19.82 13.76
CA ARG A 477 -3.49 -18.84 14.68
C ARG A 477 -2.65 -17.55 14.73
N THR A 478 -1.34 -17.67 14.65
CA THR A 478 -0.45 -16.51 14.58
C THR A 478 -0.61 -15.79 13.24
N VAL A 479 -0.70 -16.53 12.13
CA VAL A 479 -1.05 -15.95 10.81
C VAL A 479 -2.33 -15.15 10.87
N LEU A 480 -3.41 -15.74 11.38
CA LEU A 480 -4.72 -15.10 11.45
C LEU A 480 -4.81 -13.93 12.44
N LYS A 481 -3.89 -13.87 13.41
CA LYS A 481 -3.73 -12.69 14.28
C LYS A 481 -3.09 -11.52 13.51
N ASN A 482 -2.07 -11.79 12.69
CA ASN A 482 -1.31 -10.78 11.96
C ASN A 482 -1.95 -10.41 10.60
N SER A 483 -2.67 -11.36 10.00
CA SER A 483 -3.37 -11.24 8.70
C SER A 483 -4.77 -11.84 8.83
N PRO A 484 -5.71 -11.11 9.44
CA PRO A 484 -7.08 -11.59 9.67
C PRO A 484 -7.78 -11.95 8.37
N ASN A 485 -8.67 -12.95 8.44
CA ASN A 485 -9.50 -13.36 7.29
C ASN A 485 -8.73 -13.87 6.08
N ARG A 486 -7.44 -14.23 6.23
CA ARG A 486 -6.66 -14.79 5.15
C ARG A 486 -7.20 -16.17 4.76
N PHE A 487 -7.39 -16.40 3.45
CA PHE A 487 -8.05 -17.61 2.91
C PHE A 487 -7.34 -18.90 3.35
N ASP A 488 -6.04 -19.03 3.01
CA ASP A 488 -5.29 -20.25 3.31
C ASP A 488 -4.97 -20.38 4.80
N GLY A 489 -4.83 -19.28 5.52
CA GLY A 489 -4.76 -19.27 6.98
C GLY A 489 -6.00 -19.86 7.65
N LEU A 490 -7.21 -19.50 7.18
CA LEU A 490 -8.49 -20.07 7.68
C LEU A 490 -8.66 -21.52 7.27
N LEU A 491 -8.35 -21.86 6.03
CA LEU A 491 -8.46 -23.23 5.50
C LEU A 491 -7.49 -24.17 6.23
N GLY A 492 -6.22 -23.76 6.38
CA GLY A 492 -5.20 -24.54 7.08
C GLY A 492 -5.50 -24.72 8.58
N ALA A 493 -6.00 -23.67 9.25
CA ALA A 493 -6.46 -23.76 10.64
C ALA A 493 -7.65 -24.73 10.77
N ALA A 494 -8.60 -24.70 9.84
CA ALA A 494 -9.75 -25.62 9.84
C ALA A 494 -9.30 -27.08 9.68
N ARG A 495 -8.43 -27.35 8.69
CA ARG A 495 -7.85 -28.69 8.44
C ARG A 495 -7.05 -29.20 9.64
N SER A 496 -6.26 -28.33 10.26
CA SER A 496 -5.46 -28.67 11.44
C SER A 496 -6.35 -28.99 12.65
N ALA A 497 -7.40 -28.19 12.89
CA ALA A 497 -8.39 -28.44 13.94
C ALA A 497 -9.12 -29.78 13.72
N GLN A 498 -9.51 -30.08 12.48
CA GLN A 498 -10.13 -31.35 12.14
C GLN A 498 -9.19 -32.52 12.40
N ALA A 499 -7.91 -32.41 12.01
CA ALA A 499 -6.90 -33.44 12.21
C ALA A 499 -6.56 -33.70 13.69
N THR A 500 -6.74 -32.70 14.55
CA THR A 500 -6.57 -32.84 16.02
C THR A 500 -7.86 -33.26 16.74
N GLY A 501 -8.99 -33.43 16.04
CA GLY A 501 -10.29 -33.77 16.62
C GLY A 501 -11.03 -32.60 17.26
N ASP A 502 -10.56 -31.36 17.11
CA ASP A 502 -11.26 -30.14 17.53
C ASP A 502 -12.38 -29.77 16.54
N ALA A 503 -13.48 -30.49 16.64
CA ALA A 503 -14.62 -30.31 15.75
C ALA A 503 -15.27 -28.91 15.84
N ARG A 504 -15.21 -28.25 17.01
CA ARG A 504 -15.74 -26.88 17.18
C ARG A 504 -14.83 -25.85 16.51
N GLY A 505 -13.52 -25.99 16.69
CA GLY A 505 -12.53 -25.15 16.04
C GLY A 505 -12.62 -25.26 14.51
N ALA A 506 -12.67 -26.50 13.97
CA ALA A 506 -12.83 -26.73 12.54
C ALA A 506 -14.11 -26.07 11.99
N GLN A 507 -15.25 -26.24 12.66
CA GLN A 507 -16.51 -25.61 12.28
C GLN A 507 -16.41 -24.08 12.26
N SER A 508 -15.76 -23.49 13.26
CA SER A 508 -15.59 -22.03 13.36
C SER A 508 -14.76 -21.48 12.20
N TYR A 509 -13.60 -22.10 11.91
CA TYR A 509 -12.73 -21.65 10.80
C TYR A 509 -13.37 -21.85 9.43
N TYR A 510 -14.03 -22.98 9.16
CA TYR A 510 -14.76 -23.18 7.90
C TYR A 510 -15.93 -22.21 7.75
N ALA A 511 -16.66 -21.90 8.81
CA ALA A 511 -17.75 -20.93 8.77
C ALA A 511 -17.22 -19.51 8.47
N GLN A 512 -16.11 -19.11 9.11
CA GLN A 512 -15.46 -17.84 8.86
C GLN A 512 -14.96 -17.76 7.41
N LEU A 513 -14.31 -18.80 6.89
CA LEU A 513 -13.87 -18.88 5.50
C LEU A 513 -15.04 -18.70 4.52
N ALA A 514 -16.15 -19.43 4.75
CA ALA A 514 -17.34 -19.30 3.90
C ALA A 514 -17.97 -17.91 3.96
N GLN A 515 -17.92 -17.24 5.11
CA GLN A 515 -18.40 -15.86 5.27
C GLN A 515 -17.52 -14.84 4.55
N VAL A 516 -16.21 -14.98 4.66
CA VAL A 516 -15.22 -14.08 4.04
C VAL A 516 -15.31 -14.11 2.52
N CYS A 517 -15.50 -15.29 1.94
CA CYS A 517 -15.51 -15.48 0.49
C CYS A 517 -16.79 -14.94 -0.19
N GLY A 518 -17.95 -14.97 0.46
CA GLY A 518 -19.18 -14.38 -0.07
C GLY A 518 -19.65 -14.92 -1.41
N ALA A 519 -20.45 -14.14 -2.09
CA ALA A 519 -20.95 -14.45 -3.45
C ALA A 519 -19.87 -14.17 -4.50
N GLY A 520 -19.71 -15.08 -5.48
CA GLY A 520 -18.73 -14.93 -6.56
C GLY A 520 -17.39 -15.61 -6.32
N ALA A 521 -17.21 -16.24 -5.16
CA ALA A 521 -16.03 -17.04 -4.90
C ALA A 521 -16.06 -18.35 -5.68
N ASP A 522 -14.95 -18.66 -6.35
CA ASP A 522 -14.79 -19.78 -7.29
C ASP A 522 -13.61 -20.71 -6.94
N ARG A 523 -12.87 -20.44 -5.85
CA ARG A 523 -11.80 -21.32 -5.38
C ARG A 523 -12.37 -22.70 -5.02
N PRO A 524 -11.77 -23.81 -5.58
CA PRO A 524 -12.29 -25.17 -5.40
C PRO A 524 -12.27 -25.65 -3.95
N GLU A 525 -11.36 -25.15 -3.11
CA GLU A 525 -11.25 -25.50 -1.69
C GLU A 525 -12.48 -25.12 -0.87
N LEU A 526 -13.27 -24.16 -1.32
CA LEU A 526 -14.54 -23.80 -0.68
C LEU A 526 -15.56 -24.93 -0.68
N ALA A 527 -15.47 -25.89 -1.61
CA ALA A 527 -16.32 -27.08 -1.61
C ALA A 527 -16.08 -27.92 -0.36
N GLU A 528 -14.84 -28.01 0.15
CA GLU A 528 -14.49 -28.69 1.38
C GLU A 528 -15.20 -28.04 2.59
N ALA A 529 -15.09 -26.71 2.72
CA ALA A 529 -15.73 -25.95 3.78
C ALA A 529 -17.26 -26.13 3.78
N LYS A 530 -17.90 -26.00 2.62
CA LYS A 530 -19.34 -26.19 2.44
C LYS A 530 -19.78 -27.63 2.80
N THR A 531 -19.01 -28.62 2.37
CA THR A 531 -19.28 -30.03 2.68
C THR A 531 -19.19 -30.30 4.19
N TYR A 532 -18.14 -29.79 4.85
CA TYR A 532 -17.98 -29.95 6.30
C TYR A 532 -19.12 -29.31 7.08
N LEU A 533 -19.53 -28.11 6.70
CA LEU A 533 -20.61 -27.37 7.38
C LEU A 533 -22.00 -28.01 7.14
N ALA A 534 -22.22 -28.66 5.99
CA ALA A 534 -23.48 -29.34 5.69
C ALA A 534 -23.67 -30.67 6.43
N GLN A 535 -22.59 -31.28 6.92
CA GLN A 535 -22.63 -32.57 7.67
C GLN A 535 -22.94 -32.39 9.16
N LYS A 536 -23.08 -31.17 9.61
CA LYS A 536 -23.35 -30.81 11.04
C LYS A 536 -24.57 -29.94 11.20
#